data_94147c77e553c56c9e26225123ef680c
#
_entry.id   94147c77e553c56c9e26225123ef680c
#
_cell.length_a   1.000
_cell.length_b   1.000
_cell.length_c   1.000
_cell.angle_alpha   90.00
_cell.angle_beta   90.00
_cell.angle_gamma   90.00
#
_symmetry.space_group_name_H-M   'P 1'
#
loop_
_entity.id
_entity.type
_entity.pdbx_description
1 polymer ?
#
loop_
_entity_poly.entity_id
_entity_poly.type
_entity_poly.pdbx_seq_one_letter_code
_entity_poly.pdbx_strand_id
1 'polypeptide(L)'
;AKGRRPNRLLTDALREIRNTRSRFFSLMILSALAVCFLAGLRATAPDMKISADRYLDGQKLMDLRVVSTLGLTEEDVAALADQPGVALVQGAYSVDAIAKIQDKDSVVKVISLTDEVNLPRMVEGRMPGNAQECLVEPRYLQENGLSIGDKITLDTGTGTYEDALRHETYTIVGTADSPLYIGVERGSSTLGTGKVAFYVMLPEEAFDMEAYTDAYLLADGALELPTYSQEYEDLIDSLADALDPMAQERAQLRGDSVREEAQE
;
A
#
# COMPACT_ATOMS: atom_id res chain seq x y z
N ALA A 1 -41.84 62.29 4.57
CA ALA A 1 -40.98 61.27 4.01
C ALA A 1 -39.61 61.87 3.72
N LYS A 2 -38.57 61.59 4.54
CA LYS A 2 -37.20 62.03 4.32
C LYS A 2 -36.58 61.12 3.24
N GLY A 3 -36.49 61.62 2.02
CA GLY A 3 -35.80 60.95 0.90
C GLY A 3 -34.32 60.72 1.24
N ARG A 4 -33.92 59.46 1.30
CA ARG A 4 -32.52 59.01 1.48
C ARG A 4 -31.71 59.56 0.30
N ARG A 5 -30.86 60.57 0.54
CA ARG A 5 -29.95 61.11 -0.47
C ARG A 5 -29.07 59.99 -0.99
N PRO A 6 -29.02 59.71 -2.29
CA PRO A 6 -28.14 58.66 -2.82
C PRO A 6 -26.69 58.99 -2.44
N ASN A 7 -25.94 57.99 -1.99
CA ASN A 7 -24.56 58.15 -1.58
C ASN A 7 -23.74 58.53 -2.84
N ARG A 8 -23.33 59.81 -2.95
CA ARG A 8 -22.66 60.34 -4.15
C ARG A 8 -21.44 59.53 -4.56
N LEU A 9 -20.71 58.98 -3.55
CA LEU A 9 -19.56 58.11 -3.79
C LEU A 9 -19.94 56.80 -4.52
N LEU A 10 -21.07 56.17 -4.14
CA LEU A 10 -21.58 54.98 -4.80
C LEU A 10 -22.04 55.26 -6.25
N THR A 11 -22.66 56.41 -6.48
CA THR A 11 -23.13 56.81 -7.80
C THR A 11 -21.96 57.13 -8.73
N ASP A 12 -20.91 57.78 -8.22
CA ASP A 12 -19.72 58.08 -8.99
C ASP A 12 -18.89 56.82 -9.29
N ALA A 13 -18.77 55.88 -8.32
CA ALA A 13 -18.13 54.58 -8.52
C ALA A 13 -18.84 53.75 -9.59
N LEU A 14 -20.16 53.69 -9.54
CA LEU A 14 -20.97 52.99 -10.56
C LEU A 14 -20.85 53.64 -11.97
N ARG A 15 -20.74 54.95 -12.03
CA ARG A 15 -20.54 55.67 -13.27
C ARG A 15 -19.15 55.38 -13.87
N GLU A 16 -18.11 55.33 -13.01
CA GLU A 16 -16.74 54.99 -13.41
C GLU A 16 -16.65 53.56 -13.95
N ILE A 17 -17.24 52.58 -13.22
CA ILE A 17 -17.33 51.19 -13.66
C ILE A 17 -18.03 51.09 -15.03
N ARG A 18 -19.09 51.87 -15.22
CA ARG A 18 -19.85 51.88 -16.50
C ARG A 18 -19.02 52.46 -17.66
N ASN A 19 -18.18 53.42 -17.39
CA ASN A 19 -17.35 54.05 -18.41
C ASN A 19 -16.11 53.21 -18.75
N THR A 20 -15.59 52.41 -17.78
CA THR A 20 -14.39 51.57 -17.91
C THR A 20 -14.69 50.08 -17.84
N ARG A 21 -15.83 49.64 -18.35
CA ARG A 21 -16.33 48.27 -18.21
C ARG A 21 -15.28 47.20 -18.54
N SER A 22 -14.60 47.35 -19.65
CA SER A 22 -13.62 46.37 -20.12
C SER A 22 -12.46 46.21 -19.11
N ARG A 23 -11.92 47.30 -18.59
CA ARG A 23 -10.88 47.29 -17.57
C ARG A 23 -11.38 46.69 -16.25
N PHE A 24 -12.57 47.10 -15.83
CA PHE A 24 -13.18 46.58 -14.59
C PHE A 24 -13.38 45.06 -14.66
N PHE A 25 -13.97 44.56 -15.74
CA PHE A 25 -14.21 43.13 -15.92
C PHE A 25 -12.88 42.35 -16.07
N SER A 26 -11.88 42.89 -16.77
CA SER A 26 -10.58 42.22 -16.86
C SER A 26 -9.89 42.07 -15.49
N LEU A 27 -9.89 43.10 -14.66
CA LEU A 27 -9.31 43.06 -13.32
C LEU A 27 -10.13 42.14 -12.40
N MET A 28 -11.46 42.19 -12.50
CA MET A 28 -12.33 41.31 -11.73
C MET A 28 -12.10 39.83 -12.08
N ILE A 29 -12.03 39.51 -13.36
CA ILE A 29 -11.77 38.13 -13.82
C ILE A 29 -10.39 37.68 -13.38
N LEU A 30 -9.36 38.52 -13.52
CA LEU A 30 -8.01 38.20 -13.09
C LEU A 30 -7.95 37.93 -11.58
N SER A 31 -8.59 38.77 -10.77
CA SER A 31 -8.66 38.59 -9.32
C SER A 31 -9.43 37.31 -8.95
N ALA A 32 -10.57 37.05 -9.63
CA ALA A 32 -11.36 35.85 -9.42
C ALA A 32 -10.55 34.59 -9.76
N LEU A 33 -9.84 34.58 -10.88
CA LEU A 33 -8.95 33.46 -11.26
C LEU A 33 -7.85 33.22 -10.24
N ALA A 34 -7.21 34.28 -9.74
CA ALA A 34 -6.17 34.15 -8.71
C ALA A 34 -6.72 33.53 -7.40
N VAL A 35 -7.90 34.00 -6.96
CA VAL A 35 -8.56 33.44 -5.76
C VAL A 35 -9.00 32.01 -5.97
N CYS A 36 -9.61 31.70 -7.11
CA CYS A 36 -10.03 30.32 -7.45
C CYS A 36 -8.85 29.37 -7.52
N PHE A 37 -7.74 29.80 -8.13
CA PHE A 37 -6.52 28.99 -8.20
C PHE A 37 -5.93 28.73 -6.81
N LEU A 38 -5.80 29.75 -5.98
CA LEU A 38 -5.30 29.60 -4.61
C LEU A 38 -6.21 28.72 -3.75
N ALA A 39 -7.53 28.91 -3.85
CA ALA A 39 -8.51 28.11 -3.13
C ALA A 39 -8.45 26.62 -3.59
N GLY A 40 -8.38 26.39 -4.91
CA GLY A 40 -8.24 25.04 -5.47
C GLY A 40 -6.96 24.34 -4.99
N LEU A 41 -5.83 24.99 -5.03
CA LEU A 41 -4.57 24.43 -4.51
C LEU A 41 -4.66 24.09 -3.00
N ARG A 42 -5.28 24.95 -2.20
CA ARG A 42 -5.45 24.69 -0.76
C ARG A 42 -6.43 23.56 -0.46
N ALA A 43 -7.44 23.35 -1.29
CA ALA A 43 -8.40 22.25 -1.11
C ALA A 43 -7.81 20.89 -1.54
N THR A 44 -6.87 20.86 -2.49
CA THR A 44 -6.35 19.63 -3.07
C THR A 44 -5.68 18.72 -2.02
N ALA A 45 -4.84 19.27 -1.14
CA ALA A 45 -4.10 18.45 -0.16
C ALA A 45 -5.02 17.76 0.88
N PRO A 46 -6.01 18.43 1.51
CA PRO A 46 -6.98 17.77 2.36
C PRO A 46 -7.79 16.69 1.63
N ASP A 47 -8.27 16.99 0.41
CA ASP A 47 -9.08 16.06 -0.36
C ASP A 47 -8.29 14.79 -0.76
N MET A 48 -7.01 14.95 -1.09
CA MET A 48 -6.12 13.82 -1.34
C MET A 48 -5.91 12.97 -0.10
N LYS A 49 -5.68 13.58 1.07
CA LYS A 49 -5.53 12.85 2.34
C LYS A 49 -6.79 12.04 2.67
N ILE A 50 -7.97 12.65 2.60
CA ILE A 50 -9.25 11.97 2.86
C ILE A 50 -9.50 10.83 1.87
N SER A 51 -9.12 11.00 0.61
CA SER A 51 -9.29 9.96 -0.41
C SER A 51 -8.32 8.80 -0.21
N ALA A 52 -7.08 9.10 0.18
CA ALA A 52 -6.07 8.09 0.51
C ALA A 52 -6.47 7.32 1.77
N ASP A 53 -6.85 8.00 2.82
CA ASP A 53 -7.32 7.45 4.08
C ASP A 53 -8.46 6.44 3.84
N ARG A 54 -9.52 6.88 3.16
CA ARG A 54 -10.63 5.99 2.80
C ARG A 54 -10.21 4.76 1.98
N TYR A 55 -9.22 4.89 1.11
CA TYR A 55 -8.70 3.77 0.35
C TYR A 55 -7.93 2.81 1.24
N LEU A 56 -7.06 3.33 2.11
CA LEU A 56 -6.23 2.54 3.03
C LEU A 56 -7.09 1.77 4.03
N ASP A 57 -8.05 2.44 4.66
CA ASP A 57 -9.00 1.82 5.58
C ASP A 57 -9.86 0.76 4.87
N GLY A 58 -10.33 1.07 3.66
CA GLY A 58 -11.14 0.16 2.86
C GLY A 58 -10.40 -1.13 2.46
N GLN A 59 -9.08 -1.07 2.32
CA GLN A 59 -8.22 -2.22 2.06
C GLN A 59 -7.56 -2.76 3.33
N LYS A 60 -7.89 -2.22 4.51
CA LYS A 60 -7.29 -2.60 5.80
C LYS A 60 -5.76 -2.65 5.70
N LEU A 61 -5.15 -1.54 5.23
CA LEU A 61 -3.68 -1.47 5.21
C LEU A 61 -3.15 -1.70 6.62
N MET A 62 -2.14 -2.54 6.75
CA MET A 62 -1.46 -2.78 8.02
C MET A 62 -0.97 -1.48 8.66
N ASP A 63 -1.11 -1.38 9.97
CA ASP A 63 -0.55 -0.29 10.77
C ASP A 63 0.91 -0.56 11.13
N LEU A 64 1.24 -1.82 11.41
CA LEU A 64 2.60 -2.27 11.72
C LEU A 64 2.95 -3.51 10.90
N ARG A 65 4.23 -3.61 10.55
CA ARG A 65 4.84 -4.78 9.92
C ARG A 65 5.96 -5.31 10.78
N VAL A 66 5.86 -6.57 11.18
CA VAL A 66 6.94 -7.27 11.86
C VAL A 66 7.64 -8.19 10.86
N VAL A 67 8.96 -8.14 10.85
CA VAL A 67 9.80 -8.96 9.97
C VAL A 67 10.87 -9.66 10.80
N SER A 68 11.25 -10.88 10.42
CA SER A 68 12.32 -11.62 11.03
C SER A 68 13.26 -12.19 9.98
N THR A 69 14.56 -12.13 10.22
CA THR A 69 15.56 -12.76 9.35
C THR A 69 15.56 -14.28 9.43
N LEU A 70 14.98 -14.83 10.50
CA LEU A 70 14.85 -16.29 10.73
C LEU A 70 13.43 -16.80 10.45
N GLY A 71 12.57 -15.94 9.90
CA GLY A 71 11.15 -16.18 9.75
C GLY A 71 10.37 -16.03 11.04
N LEU A 72 9.05 -16.00 10.92
CA LEU A 72 8.06 -15.90 12.00
C LEU A 72 7.22 -17.17 12.00
N THR A 73 7.18 -17.87 13.12
CA THR A 73 6.35 -19.08 13.26
C THR A 73 4.89 -18.72 13.53
N GLU A 74 3.98 -19.68 13.43
CA GLU A 74 2.59 -19.50 13.86
C GLU A 74 2.47 -19.09 15.32
N GLU A 75 3.39 -19.59 16.18
CA GLU A 75 3.45 -19.21 17.60
C GLU A 75 3.87 -17.74 17.78
N ASP A 76 4.74 -17.21 16.90
CA ASP A 76 5.14 -15.81 16.93
C ASP A 76 3.96 -14.91 16.52
N VAL A 77 3.21 -15.30 15.48
CA VAL A 77 2.01 -14.61 15.03
C VAL A 77 0.93 -14.61 16.12
N ALA A 78 0.71 -15.78 16.79
CA ALA A 78 -0.24 -15.89 17.90
C ALA A 78 0.21 -15.02 19.11
N ALA A 79 1.50 -15.02 19.45
CA ALA A 79 2.03 -14.19 20.53
C ALA A 79 1.87 -12.68 20.25
N LEU A 80 1.97 -12.26 19.00
CA LEU A 80 1.67 -10.88 18.58
C LEU A 80 0.18 -10.56 18.72
N ALA A 81 -0.70 -11.49 18.34
CA ALA A 81 -2.15 -11.31 18.42
C ALA A 81 -2.66 -11.20 19.88
N ASP A 82 -1.98 -11.83 20.83
CA ASP A 82 -2.33 -11.78 22.26
C ASP A 82 -1.90 -10.47 22.94
N GLN A 83 -1.19 -9.57 22.25
CA GLN A 83 -0.70 -8.34 22.86
C GLN A 83 -1.81 -7.28 22.99
N PRO A 84 -1.84 -6.55 24.11
CA PRO A 84 -2.78 -5.44 24.29
C PRO A 84 -2.60 -4.36 23.23
N GLY A 85 -3.70 -3.88 22.64
CA GLY A 85 -3.69 -2.86 21.60
C GLY A 85 -3.53 -3.40 20.17
N VAL A 86 -3.41 -4.71 20.01
CA VAL A 86 -3.43 -5.39 18.72
C VAL A 86 -4.85 -5.88 18.42
N ALA A 87 -5.45 -5.41 17.33
CA ALA A 87 -6.77 -5.82 16.90
C ALA A 87 -6.72 -7.10 16.07
N LEU A 88 -5.69 -7.26 15.24
CA LEU A 88 -5.54 -8.38 14.34
C LEU A 88 -4.08 -8.53 13.91
N VAL A 89 -3.66 -9.78 13.71
CA VAL A 89 -2.37 -10.13 13.11
C VAL A 89 -2.58 -11.20 12.06
N GLN A 90 -1.93 -11.04 10.92
CA GLN A 90 -1.90 -12.05 9.87
C GLN A 90 -0.46 -12.29 9.39
N GLY A 91 -0.03 -13.55 9.41
CA GLY A 91 1.22 -13.98 8.80
C GLY A 91 1.16 -13.87 7.28
N ALA A 92 2.29 -13.60 6.65
CA ALA A 92 2.36 -13.44 5.20
C ALA A 92 3.74 -13.82 4.66
N TYR A 93 3.78 -14.10 3.37
CA TYR A 93 5.01 -14.37 2.64
C TYR A 93 5.32 -13.23 1.67
N SER A 94 6.59 -12.85 1.59
CA SER A 94 7.08 -11.83 0.67
C SER A 94 8.49 -12.19 0.22
N VAL A 95 8.63 -12.68 -1.00
CA VAL A 95 9.91 -13.10 -1.58
C VAL A 95 10.16 -12.40 -2.92
N ASP A 96 11.42 -12.30 -3.31
CA ASP A 96 11.79 -11.80 -4.61
C ASP A 96 11.90 -12.95 -5.59
N ALA A 97 11.46 -12.75 -6.82
CA ALA A 97 11.62 -13.72 -7.90
C ALA A 97 11.96 -13.02 -9.23
N ILE A 98 12.52 -13.78 -10.14
CA ILE A 98 12.68 -13.38 -11.54
C ILE A 98 11.49 -13.94 -12.32
N ALA A 99 10.65 -13.07 -12.83
CA ALA A 99 9.59 -13.43 -13.75
C ALA A 99 10.15 -13.52 -15.16
N LYS A 100 10.07 -14.71 -15.74
CA LYS A 100 10.53 -14.99 -17.11
C LYS A 100 9.37 -14.88 -18.08
N ILE A 101 9.45 -13.93 -19.01
CA ILE A 101 8.44 -13.70 -20.04
C ILE A 101 9.14 -13.60 -21.39
N GLN A 102 8.94 -14.60 -22.24
CA GLN A 102 9.61 -14.68 -23.56
C GLN A 102 11.14 -14.51 -23.39
N ASP A 103 11.70 -13.42 -23.94
CA ASP A 103 13.12 -13.10 -23.86
C ASP A 103 13.46 -12.00 -22.85
N LYS A 104 12.53 -11.67 -21.93
CA LYS A 104 12.73 -10.63 -20.93
C LYS A 104 12.57 -11.18 -19.53
N ASP A 105 13.55 -10.88 -18.69
CA ASP A 105 13.53 -11.15 -17.27
C ASP A 105 13.19 -9.88 -16.52
N SER A 106 12.28 -9.98 -15.56
CA SER A 106 11.89 -8.87 -14.68
C SER A 106 11.92 -9.34 -13.23
N VAL A 107 12.55 -8.57 -12.35
CA VAL A 107 12.50 -8.85 -10.92
C VAL A 107 11.13 -8.42 -10.40
N VAL A 108 10.44 -9.35 -9.77
CA VAL A 108 9.11 -9.13 -9.17
C VAL A 108 9.13 -9.44 -7.69
N LYS A 109 8.30 -8.74 -6.93
CA LYS A 109 7.98 -9.09 -5.56
C LYS A 109 6.80 -10.05 -5.58
N VAL A 110 7.00 -11.26 -5.07
CA VAL A 110 5.94 -12.26 -4.88
C VAL A 110 5.44 -12.15 -3.45
N ILE A 111 4.15 -11.86 -3.28
CA ILE A 111 3.51 -11.70 -1.98
C ILE A 111 2.34 -12.66 -1.84
N SER A 112 2.12 -13.17 -0.65
CA SER A 112 0.93 -13.98 -0.37
C SER A 112 -0.32 -13.09 -0.35
N LEU A 113 -1.42 -13.62 -0.84
CA LEU A 113 -2.75 -13.04 -0.64
C LEU A 113 -3.12 -13.17 0.83
N THR A 114 -3.65 -12.11 1.35
CA THR A 114 -4.20 -12.01 2.71
C THR A 114 -5.70 -11.74 2.63
N ASP A 115 -6.47 -12.20 3.61
CA ASP A 115 -7.93 -12.13 3.63
C ASP A 115 -8.48 -11.20 4.74
N GLU A 116 -7.65 -10.79 5.66
CA GLU A 116 -8.03 -9.93 6.77
C GLU A 116 -7.29 -8.58 6.80
N VAL A 117 -6.04 -8.52 6.31
CA VAL A 117 -5.18 -7.32 6.28
C VAL A 117 -4.66 -7.13 4.85
N ASN A 118 -4.36 -5.91 4.45
CA ASN A 118 -3.79 -5.58 3.13
C ASN A 118 -4.58 -6.14 1.95
N LEU A 119 -5.92 -6.05 2.01
CA LEU A 119 -6.82 -6.67 1.04
C LEU A 119 -6.54 -6.18 -0.39
N PRO A 120 -6.36 -7.08 -1.37
CA PRO A 120 -6.18 -6.68 -2.75
C PRO A 120 -7.45 -6.09 -3.33
N ARG A 121 -7.33 -5.00 -4.08
CA ARG A 121 -8.44 -4.42 -4.84
C ARG A 121 -8.45 -4.99 -6.25
N MET A 122 -9.37 -5.89 -6.54
CA MET A 122 -9.53 -6.44 -7.89
C MET A 122 -9.80 -5.34 -8.92
N VAL A 123 -9.06 -5.41 -10.04
CA VAL A 123 -9.23 -4.50 -11.19
C VAL A 123 -9.90 -5.25 -12.34
N GLU A 124 -9.42 -6.45 -12.67
CA GLU A 124 -9.96 -7.28 -13.76
C GLU A 124 -9.80 -8.77 -13.42
N GLY A 125 -10.68 -9.61 -13.97
CA GLY A 125 -10.64 -11.06 -13.77
C GLY A 125 -11.28 -11.52 -12.46
N ARG A 126 -10.68 -12.51 -11.81
CA ARG A 126 -11.18 -13.12 -10.58
C ARG A 126 -10.05 -13.43 -9.59
N MET A 127 -10.41 -13.67 -8.35
CA MET A 127 -9.48 -14.21 -7.35
C MET A 127 -8.97 -15.62 -7.74
N PRO A 128 -7.72 -15.98 -7.40
CA PRO A 128 -7.19 -17.33 -7.55
C PRO A 128 -8.05 -18.36 -6.83
N GLY A 129 -8.26 -19.50 -7.44
CA GLY A 129 -9.02 -20.62 -6.87
C GLY A 129 -8.14 -21.81 -6.47
N ASN A 130 -6.84 -21.76 -6.75
CA ASN A 130 -5.87 -22.79 -6.39
C ASN A 130 -4.43 -22.22 -6.38
N ALA A 131 -3.50 -23.02 -5.86
CA ALA A 131 -2.10 -22.66 -5.69
C ALA A 131 -1.32 -22.37 -6.99
N GLN A 132 -1.84 -22.70 -8.18
CA GLN A 132 -1.19 -22.45 -9.49
C GLN A 132 -1.75 -21.23 -10.22
N GLU A 133 -2.63 -20.48 -9.59
CA GLU A 133 -3.21 -19.25 -10.12
C GLU A 133 -2.61 -18.03 -9.42
N CYS A 134 -2.50 -16.91 -10.13
CA CYS A 134 -1.96 -15.69 -9.58
C CYS A 134 -2.75 -14.45 -10.01
N LEU A 135 -2.64 -13.40 -9.20
CA LEU A 135 -2.94 -12.04 -9.59
C LEU A 135 -1.64 -11.29 -9.88
N VAL A 136 -1.70 -10.37 -10.82
CA VAL A 136 -0.56 -9.51 -11.13
C VAL A 136 -0.96 -8.04 -11.09
N GLU A 137 0.03 -7.18 -10.96
CA GLU A 137 -0.17 -5.74 -11.08
C GLU A 137 -0.72 -5.40 -12.47
N PRO A 138 -1.73 -4.52 -12.62
CA PRO A 138 -2.30 -4.16 -13.92
C PRO A 138 -1.25 -3.67 -14.94
N ARG A 139 -0.27 -2.89 -14.47
CA ARG A 139 0.86 -2.42 -15.30
C ARG A 139 1.69 -3.56 -15.87
N TYR A 140 1.81 -4.67 -15.14
CA TYR A 140 2.59 -5.82 -15.57
C TYR A 140 2.06 -6.41 -16.87
N LEU A 141 0.74 -6.59 -17.00
CA LEU A 141 0.12 -7.05 -18.24
C LEU A 141 0.37 -6.10 -19.41
N GLN A 142 0.16 -4.80 -19.19
CA GLN A 142 0.29 -3.78 -20.22
C GLN A 142 1.71 -3.67 -20.77
N GLU A 143 2.70 -3.62 -19.88
CA GLU A 143 4.11 -3.42 -20.28
C GLU A 143 4.73 -4.67 -20.92
N ASN A 144 4.20 -5.85 -20.63
CA ASN A 144 4.71 -7.12 -21.16
C ASN A 144 3.83 -7.73 -22.26
N GLY A 145 2.71 -7.08 -22.62
CA GLY A 145 1.80 -7.55 -23.66
C GLY A 145 1.12 -8.88 -23.30
N LEU A 146 0.87 -9.10 -22.00
CA LEU A 146 0.20 -10.29 -21.48
C LEU A 146 -1.29 -10.06 -21.32
N SER A 147 -2.03 -11.16 -21.20
CA SER A 147 -3.48 -11.20 -20.99
C SER A 147 -3.84 -12.15 -19.85
N ILE A 148 -5.03 -11.98 -19.29
CA ILE A 148 -5.60 -12.95 -18.36
C ILE A 148 -5.73 -14.29 -19.08
N GLY A 149 -5.24 -15.36 -18.46
CA GLY A 149 -5.11 -16.71 -19.02
C GLY A 149 -3.69 -17.08 -19.44
N ASP A 150 -2.79 -16.09 -19.61
CA ASP A 150 -1.39 -16.35 -19.88
C ASP A 150 -0.68 -16.91 -18.66
N LYS A 151 0.49 -17.50 -18.88
CA LYS A 151 1.32 -18.10 -17.82
C LYS A 151 2.58 -17.28 -17.61
N ILE A 152 2.98 -17.19 -16.35
CA ILE A 152 4.27 -16.63 -15.94
C ILE A 152 5.09 -17.70 -15.24
N THR A 153 6.41 -17.67 -15.44
CA THR A 153 7.36 -18.52 -14.72
C THR A 153 8.10 -17.64 -13.72
N LEU A 154 8.13 -18.08 -12.48
CA LEU A 154 8.77 -17.38 -11.36
C LEU A 154 9.95 -18.23 -10.89
N ASP A 155 11.12 -17.60 -10.82
CA ASP A 155 12.37 -18.21 -10.36
C ASP A 155 12.89 -17.40 -9.16
N THR A 156 12.86 -18.00 -7.99
CA THR A 156 13.32 -17.37 -6.73
C THR A 156 14.86 -17.31 -6.63
N GLY A 157 15.57 -17.85 -7.62
CA GLY A 157 17.03 -17.87 -7.64
C GLY A 157 17.62 -18.89 -6.65
N THR A 158 18.90 -18.73 -6.37
CA THR A 158 19.61 -19.56 -5.41
C THR A 158 19.81 -18.83 -4.10
N GLY A 159 19.69 -19.50 -2.96
CA GLY A 159 19.90 -18.93 -1.62
C GLY A 159 18.77 -19.21 -0.65
N THR A 160 18.50 -18.30 0.25
CA THR A 160 17.53 -18.48 1.35
C THR A 160 16.10 -18.83 0.91
N TYR A 161 15.73 -18.43 -0.29
CA TYR A 161 14.36 -18.62 -0.84
C TYR A 161 14.34 -19.47 -2.11
N GLU A 162 15.37 -20.34 -2.34
CA GLU A 162 15.50 -21.14 -3.56
C GLU A 162 14.24 -21.96 -3.86
N ASP A 163 13.65 -22.59 -2.86
CA ASP A 163 12.45 -23.44 -2.97
C ASP A 163 11.21 -22.80 -2.30
N ALA A 164 11.16 -21.48 -2.20
CA ALA A 164 10.06 -20.80 -1.50
C ALA A 164 8.69 -20.96 -2.17
N LEU A 165 8.63 -21.39 -3.43
CA LEU A 165 7.40 -21.54 -4.19
C LEU A 165 7.20 -23.00 -4.59
N ARG A 166 5.98 -23.53 -4.40
CA ARG A 166 5.62 -24.93 -4.76
C ARG A 166 5.61 -25.20 -6.25
N HIS A 167 5.48 -24.16 -7.07
CA HIS A 167 5.40 -24.28 -8.52
C HIS A 167 6.27 -23.20 -9.18
N GLU A 168 6.83 -23.52 -10.33
CA GLU A 168 7.56 -22.55 -11.14
C GLU A 168 6.63 -21.70 -12.02
N THR A 169 5.50 -22.27 -12.44
CA THR A 169 4.62 -21.65 -13.43
C THR A 169 3.22 -21.42 -12.87
N TYR A 170 2.72 -20.22 -13.04
CA TYR A 170 1.42 -19.75 -12.55
C TYR A 170 0.58 -19.19 -13.70
N THR A 171 -0.73 -19.41 -13.64
CA THR A 171 -1.69 -18.86 -14.59
C THR A 171 -2.25 -17.54 -14.05
N ILE A 172 -2.16 -16.49 -14.85
CA ILE A 172 -2.73 -15.18 -14.51
C ILE A 172 -4.25 -15.26 -14.63
N VAL A 173 -4.97 -15.10 -13.52
CA VAL A 173 -6.44 -15.16 -13.50
C VAL A 173 -7.09 -13.81 -13.27
N GLY A 174 -6.30 -12.80 -12.96
CA GLY A 174 -6.78 -11.44 -12.78
C GLY A 174 -5.66 -10.46 -12.47
N THR A 175 -6.06 -9.21 -12.36
CA THR A 175 -5.20 -8.11 -11.91
C THR A 175 -5.78 -7.45 -10.69
N ALA A 176 -4.92 -7.04 -9.77
CA ALA A 176 -5.34 -6.34 -8.57
C ALA A 176 -4.32 -5.27 -8.17
N ASP A 177 -4.83 -4.19 -7.56
CA ASP A 177 -3.99 -3.21 -6.86
C ASP A 177 -3.75 -3.68 -5.42
N SER A 178 -2.52 -3.50 -4.95
CA SER A 178 -2.14 -3.77 -3.56
C SER A 178 -2.02 -2.46 -2.77
N PRO A 179 -2.59 -2.38 -1.57
CA PRO A 179 -2.40 -1.21 -0.72
C PRO A 179 -0.94 -1.03 -0.27
N LEU A 180 -0.13 -2.10 -0.30
CA LEU A 180 1.30 -2.04 -0.01
C LEU A 180 2.10 -1.22 -1.04
N TYR A 181 1.57 -1.00 -2.25
CA TYR A 181 2.28 -0.41 -3.38
C TYR A 181 1.50 0.73 -4.04
N ILE A 182 1.24 1.80 -3.28
CA ILE A 182 0.55 3.00 -3.79
C ILE A 182 1.44 3.80 -4.75
N GLY A 183 2.74 3.86 -4.47
CA GLY A 183 3.73 4.56 -5.30
C GLY A 183 4.10 3.78 -6.57
N VAL A 184 4.97 4.35 -7.39
CA VAL A 184 5.52 3.70 -8.60
C VAL A 184 6.69 2.77 -8.25
N GLU A 185 7.39 3.06 -7.16
CA GLU A 185 8.55 2.28 -6.73
C GLU A 185 8.10 1.02 -5.98
N ARG A 186 8.73 -0.13 -6.30
CA ARG A 186 8.43 -1.45 -5.72
C ARG A 186 9.54 -1.94 -4.79
N GLY A 187 10.58 -1.14 -4.60
CA GLY A 187 11.72 -1.44 -3.76
C GLY A 187 12.93 -2.01 -4.53
N SER A 188 13.88 -2.50 -3.76
CA SER A 188 15.12 -3.10 -4.26
C SER A 188 15.14 -4.61 -3.97
N SER A 189 15.95 -5.33 -4.74
CA SER A 189 16.17 -6.78 -4.61
C SER A 189 17.65 -7.08 -4.71
N THR A 190 18.05 -8.24 -4.26
CA THR A 190 19.39 -8.78 -4.50
C THR A 190 19.45 -9.55 -5.83
N LEU A 191 18.31 -9.80 -6.47
CA LEU A 191 18.20 -10.54 -7.73
C LEU A 191 18.37 -9.64 -8.96
N GLY A 192 18.82 -10.20 -10.04
CA GLY A 192 18.81 -9.60 -11.36
C GLY A 192 19.39 -8.19 -11.43
N THR A 193 18.59 -7.21 -11.82
CA THR A 193 18.99 -5.80 -11.95
C THR A 193 19.06 -5.04 -10.62
N GLY A 194 18.68 -5.67 -9.52
CA GLY A 194 18.62 -5.04 -8.20
C GLY A 194 17.40 -4.14 -7.96
N LYS A 195 16.49 -4.05 -8.93
CA LYS A 195 15.27 -3.22 -8.83
C LYS A 195 14.04 -4.08 -9.07
N VAL A 196 13.10 -4.06 -8.12
CA VAL A 196 11.79 -4.69 -8.29
C VAL A 196 10.96 -3.85 -9.26
N ALA A 197 10.48 -4.49 -10.33
CA ALA A 197 9.69 -3.82 -11.37
C ALA A 197 8.18 -3.88 -11.09
N PHE A 198 7.69 -5.03 -10.62
CA PHE A 198 6.27 -5.34 -10.43
C PHE A 198 6.07 -6.22 -9.21
N TYR A 199 4.81 -6.45 -8.84
CA TYR A 199 4.44 -7.46 -7.85
C TYR A 199 3.48 -8.51 -8.46
N VAL A 200 3.56 -9.71 -7.89
CA VAL A 200 2.68 -10.85 -8.17
C VAL A 200 2.10 -11.30 -6.83
N MET A 201 0.81 -11.61 -6.80
CA MET A 201 0.14 -12.11 -5.63
C MET A 201 -0.26 -13.57 -5.84
N LEU A 202 0.12 -14.42 -4.91
CA LEU A 202 -0.17 -15.85 -4.92
C LEU A 202 -1.03 -16.21 -3.71
N PRO A 203 -1.89 -17.23 -3.80
CA PRO A 203 -2.48 -17.85 -2.62
C PRO A 203 -1.41 -18.31 -1.63
N GLU A 204 -1.73 -18.34 -0.36
CA GLU A 204 -0.81 -18.78 0.69
C GLU A 204 -0.29 -20.20 0.42
N GLU A 205 -1.13 -21.11 -0.07
CA GLU A 205 -0.79 -22.49 -0.39
C GLU A 205 0.22 -22.63 -1.54
N ALA A 206 0.52 -21.56 -2.26
CA ALA A 206 1.55 -21.55 -3.30
C ALA A 206 2.98 -21.45 -2.75
N PHE A 207 3.11 -21.10 -1.49
CA PHE A 207 4.40 -21.01 -0.81
C PHE A 207 4.77 -22.35 -0.16
N ASP A 208 6.05 -22.70 -0.20
CA ASP A 208 6.64 -23.89 0.43
C ASP A 208 7.67 -23.45 1.48
N MET A 209 7.19 -22.75 2.49
CA MET A 209 8.00 -22.15 3.54
C MET A 209 7.45 -22.56 4.91
N GLU A 210 8.33 -22.93 5.83
CA GLU A 210 7.96 -23.33 7.20
C GLU A 210 7.62 -22.14 8.11
N ALA A 211 8.06 -20.93 7.75
CA ALA A 211 7.84 -19.73 8.55
C ALA A 211 7.49 -18.56 7.65
N TYR A 212 6.63 -17.68 8.16
CA TYR A 212 6.26 -16.44 7.50
C TYR A 212 7.46 -15.49 7.40
N THR A 213 7.52 -14.70 6.34
CA THR A 213 8.52 -13.63 6.20
C THR A 213 8.09 -12.36 6.91
N ASP A 214 6.79 -12.17 7.01
CA ASP A 214 6.14 -10.97 7.50
C ASP A 214 4.96 -11.32 8.41
N ALA A 215 4.69 -10.48 9.40
CA ALA A 215 3.42 -10.42 10.09
C ALA A 215 2.86 -9.00 9.97
N TYR A 216 1.62 -8.89 9.50
CA TYR A 216 0.91 -7.65 9.32
C TYR A 216 -0.08 -7.44 10.46
N LEU A 217 -0.03 -6.29 11.12
CA LEU A 217 -0.83 -5.98 12.29
C LEU A 217 -1.76 -4.81 12.02
N LEU A 218 -2.97 -4.92 12.57
CA LEU A 218 -3.89 -3.78 12.76
C LEU A 218 -3.95 -3.43 14.23
N ALA A 219 -3.79 -2.16 14.54
CA ALA A 219 -3.89 -1.64 15.90
C ALA A 219 -5.35 -1.42 16.29
N ASP A 220 -5.69 -1.68 17.55
CA ASP A 220 -7.03 -1.44 18.08
C ASP A 220 -7.36 0.05 18.08
N GLY A 221 -8.49 0.41 17.44
CA GLY A 221 -8.93 1.79 17.29
C GLY A 221 -8.25 2.59 16.17
N ALA A 222 -7.24 2.05 15.47
CA ALA A 222 -6.53 2.77 14.40
C ALA A 222 -7.44 3.18 13.24
N LEU A 223 -8.38 2.31 12.83
CA LEU A 223 -9.35 2.59 11.75
C LEU A 223 -10.33 3.74 12.06
N GLU A 224 -10.44 4.17 13.32
CA GLU A 224 -11.28 5.30 13.71
C GLU A 224 -10.54 6.65 13.64
N LEU A 225 -9.22 6.61 13.46
CA LEU A 225 -8.34 7.78 13.41
C LEU A 225 -7.92 8.06 11.96
N PRO A 226 -7.88 9.35 11.53
CA PRO A 226 -7.31 9.66 10.23
C PRO A 226 -5.83 9.26 10.16
N THR A 227 -5.44 8.47 9.17
CA THR A 227 -4.06 7.94 9.00
C THR A 227 -2.96 9.02 9.05
N TYR A 228 -3.30 10.26 8.69
CA TYR A 228 -2.35 11.39 8.70
C TYR A 228 -2.52 12.31 9.91
N SER A 229 -3.09 11.83 11.01
CA SER A 229 -3.24 12.58 12.25
C SER A 229 -2.11 12.27 13.23
N GLN A 230 -1.86 13.20 14.16
CA GLN A 230 -0.89 12.99 15.24
C GLN A 230 -1.36 11.88 16.20
N GLU A 231 -2.68 11.81 16.43
CA GLU A 231 -3.29 10.80 17.28
C GLU A 231 -3.05 9.39 16.76
N TYR A 232 -3.08 9.20 15.41
CA TYR A 232 -2.74 7.93 14.78
C TYR A 232 -1.25 7.61 14.97
N GLU A 233 -0.36 8.57 14.68
CA GLU A 233 1.09 8.39 14.87
C GLU A 233 1.42 8.01 16.32
N ASP A 234 0.87 8.73 17.31
CA ASP A 234 1.09 8.47 18.73
C ASP A 234 0.58 7.07 19.15
N LEU A 235 -0.56 6.62 18.59
CA LEU A 235 -1.10 5.28 18.83
C LEU A 235 -0.15 4.19 18.32
N ILE A 236 0.31 4.33 17.07
CA ILE A 236 1.17 3.34 16.42
C ILE A 236 2.56 3.29 17.07
N ASP A 237 3.15 4.44 17.38
CA ASP A 237 4.44 4.51 18.08
C ASP A 237 4.35 3.85 19.47
N SER A 238 3.27 4.14 20.22
CA SER A 238 3.05 3.53 21.54
C SER A 238 2.88 2.01 21.46
N LEU A 239 2.19 1.51 20.43
CA LEU A 239 2.04 0.06 20.22
C LEU A 239 3.36 -0.57 19.82
N ALA A 240 4.13 0.05 18.94
CA ALA A 240 5.43 -0.44 18.50
C ALA A 240 6.40 -0.56 19.69
N ASP A 241 6.46 0.46 20.55
CA ASP A 241 7.28 0.45 21.78
C ASP A 241 6.84 -0.65 22.75
N ALA A 242 5.53 -0.92 22.86
CA ALA A 242 4.99 -1.97 23.70
C ALA A 242 5.30 -3.39 23.18
N LEU A 243 5.39 -3.57 21.86
CA LEU A 243 5.70 -4.84 21.21
C LEU A 243 7.20 -5.19 21.24
N ASP A 244 8.09 -4.19 21.32
CA ASP A 244 9.55 -4.36 21.18
C ASP A 244 10.15 -5.38 22.17
N PRO A 245 9.84 -5.37 23.48
CA PRO A 245 10.37 -6.35 24.43
C PRO A 245 9.98 -7.81 24.08
N MET A 246 8.73 -8.02 23.68
CA MET A 246 8.24 -9.35 23.29
C MET A 246 8.87 -9.79 21.96
N ALA A 247 9.01 -8.89 20.98
CA ALA A 247 9.68 -9.19 19.72
C ALA A 247 11.14 -9.60 19.93
N GLN A 248 11.85 -8.95 20.85
CA GLN A 248 13.24 -9.32 21.22
C GLN A 248 13.31 -10.69 21.88
N GLU A 249 12.40 -11.01 22.81
CA GLU A 249 12.33 -12.32 23.45
C GLU A 249 12.07 -13.43 22.43
N ARG A 250 11.08 -13.25 21.53
CA ARG A 250 10.75 -14.20 20.46
C ARG A 250 11.91 -14.40 19.49
N ALA A 251 12.60 -13.32 19.12
CA ALA A 251 13.78 -13.38 18.25
C ALA A 251 14.92 -14.21 18.89
N GLN A 252 15.12 -14.14 20.20
CA GLN A 252 16.10 -14.96 20.92
C GLN A 252 15.68 -16.44 20.91
N LEU A 253 14.42 -16.74 21.26
CA LEU A 253 13.89 -18.11 21.24
C LEU A 253 14.03 -18.75 19.85
N ARG A 254 13.67 -18.00 18.79
CA ARG A 254 13.84 -18.51 17.41
C ARG A 254 15.31 -18.74 17.06
N GLY A 255 16.21 -17.85 17.47
CA GLY A 255 17.64 -17.99 17.27
C GLY A 255 18.23 -19.23 17.97
N ASP A 256 17.73 -19.58 19.14
CA ASP A 256 18.15 -20.77 19.88
C ASP A 256 17.59 -22.05 19.22
N SER A 257 16.31 -22.09 18.81
CA SER A 257 15.69 -23.20 18.08
C SER A 257 16.46 -23.53 16.78
N VAL A 258 16.75 -22.52 15.96
CA VAL A 258 17.49 -22.71 14.69
C VAL A 258 18.92 -23.22 14.94
N ARG A 259 19.57 -22.82 16.05
CA ARG A 259 20.89 -23.36 16.41
C ARG A 259 20.84 -24.82 16.84
N GLU A 260 19.80 -25.22 17.57
CA GLU A 260 19.58 -26.60 17.98
C GLU A 260 19.35 -27.49 16.76
N GLU A 261 18.45 -27.09 15.84
CA GLU A 261 18.18 -27.80 14.59
C GLU A 261 19.44 -27.96 13.70
N ALA A 262 20.36 -26.99 13.71
CA ALA A 262 21.59 -27.03 12.92
C ALA A 262 22.67 -27.94 13.55
N GLN A 263 22.49 -28.47 14.78
CA GLN A 263 23.44 -29.35 15.49
C GLN A 263 23.03 -30.82 15.43
N GLU A 264 21.80 -31.13 15.01
CA GLU A 264 21.32 -32.48 14.76
C GLU A 264 21.63 -32.98 13.33
#